data_7d9bcb9262637032ee7ee7e684728c42
#
_entry.id   7d9bcb9262637032ee7ee7e684728c42
#
_cell.length_a   1.000
_cell.length_b   1.000
_cell.length_c   1.000
_cell.angle_alpha   90.00
_cell.angle_beta   90.00
_cell.angle_gamma   90.00
#
_symmetry.space_group_name_H-M   'P 1'
#
loop_
_entity.id
_entity.type
_entity.pdbx_description
1 polymer ?
#
loop_
_entity_poly.entity_id
_entity_poly.type
_entity_poly.pdbx_seq_one_letter_code
_entity_poly.pdbx_strand_id
1 'polypeptide(L)'
;DFFEPLHPSFFELTTAMAFRYFADEKVDVAVIEVGMGGRLDCTNIITPDLCVITNIGFDHMQYLGHTLTKIAKEKAGIIKEDVPVVVGKVSGAVKRVFTMKAKAMNTFITFSEELKSFTHVQYLSYDNLKESRADLQELLEEEIKLQQIQTLPMKMMQFVSLINPADAIRAIDRIMDKRKDAISIHNSSFMTGLYYELSGLCQTENCLTILAALDILKNLGYEICNKDYHTGFSNVCEMTGLMGRWQKLQSYPDLICDTGHNADGFKSIRKQLKYIHEKLHQELHIVFGMVSDKDISSVLELLPKDATYYFTKASVKRAMPEDELMKMASEAGLKGTSYPTVVDAVRAAKENCPPKDFIFVGGSSFIVADLLANRDTLNLH
;
A
#
# COMPACT_ATOMS: atom_id res chain seq x y z
N ASP A 1 24.34 5.40 -26.53
CA ASP A 1 25.67 5.42 -27.10
C ASP A 1 26.80 5.67 -26.07
N PHE A 2 26.71 6.69 -25.17
CA PHE A 2 27.74 6.90 -24.14
C PHE A 2 27.78 5.76 -23.10
N PHE A 3 26.64 5.24 -22.69
CA PHE A 3 26.50 4.19 -21.69
C PHE A 3 26.57 2.77 -22.28
N GLU A 4 26.50 2.63 -23.60
CA GLU A 4 26.53 1.32 -24.30
C GLU A 4 27.72 0.44 -23.90
N PRO A 5 28.96 0.94 -23.78
CA PRO A 5 30.09 0.14 -23.33
C PRO A 5 29.99 -0.37 -21.88
N LEU A 6 29.15 0.24 -21.06
CA LEU A 6 28.94 -0.13 -19.65
C LEU A 6 27.85 -1.18 -19.48
N HIS A 7 27.06 -1.46 -20.53
CA HIS A 7 25.95 -2.39 -20.51
C HIS A 7 25.04 -2.28 -19.27
N PRO A 8 24.55 -1.05 -18.91
CA PRO A 8 23.72 -0.88 -17.75
C PRO A 8 22.40 -1.65 -17.90
N SER A 9 21.90 -2.19 -16.79
CA SER A 9 20.55 -2.72 -16.75
C SER A 9 19.53 -1.59 -16.97
N PHE A 10 18.31 -1.96 -17.36
CA PHE A 10 17.21 -0.98 -17.52
C PHE A 10 16.98 -0.19 -16.24
N PHE A 11 17.04 -0.85 -15.07
CA PHE A 11 16.83 -0.19 -13.79
C PHE A 11 17.97 0.77 -13.42
N GLU A 12 19.23 0.41 -13.67
CA GLU A 12 20.38 1.31 -13.46
C GLU A 12 20.29 2.57 -14.32
N LEU A 13 19.93 2.41 -15.60
CA LEU A 13 19.74 3.55 -16.50
C LEU A 13 18.59 4.45 -16.04
N THR A 14 17.44 3.87 -15.66
CA THR A 14 16.30 4.60 -15.17
C THR A 14 16.61 5.35 -13.88
N THR A 15 17.36 4.73 -12.96
CA THR A 15 17.81 5.35 -11.72
C THR A 15 18.71 6.55 -11.98
N ALA A 16 19.69 6.41 -12.88
CA ALA A 16 20.58 7.50 -13.27
C ALA A 16 19.80 8.68 -13.90
N MET A 17 18.83 8.38 -14.77
CA MET A 17 17.94 9.38 -15.36
C MET A 17 17.10 10.10 -14.30
N ALA A 18 16.54 9.36 -13.33
CA ALA A 18 15.75 9.94 -12.26
C ALA A 18 16.57 10.88 -11.38
N PHE A 19 17.76 10.48 -10.95
CA PHE A 19 18.64 11.34 -10.15
C PHE A 19 19.07 12.60 -10.93
N ARG A 20 19.37 12.45 -12.22
CA ARG A 20 19.69 13.61 -13.08
C ARG A 20 18.50 14.54 -13.18
N TYR A 21 17.30 14.01 -13.42
CA TYR A 21 16.06 14.78 -13.50
C TYR A 21 15.79 15.55 -12.20
N PHE A 22 15.88 14.89 -11.03
CA PHE A 22 15.70 15.55 -9.74
C PHE A 22 16.70 16.68 -9.49
N ALA A 23 17.95 16.50 -9.93
CA ALA A 23 18.97 17.52 -9.81
C ALA A 23 18.67 18.73 -10.75
N ASP A 24 18.23 18.48 -11.97
CA ASP A 24 17.89 19.51 -12.93
C ASP A 24 16.64 20.31 -12.52
N GLU A 25 15.62 19.61 -11.98
CA GLU A 25 14.37 20.23 -11.45
C GLU A 25 14.58 20.87 -10.07
N LYS A 26 15.70 20.61 -9.39
CA LYS A 26 16.00 21.13 -8.04
C LYS A 26 14.89 20.84 -7.05
N VAL A 27 14.44 19.59 -7.00
CA VAL A 27 13.36 19.18 -6.11
C VAL A 27 13.74 19.40 -4.64
N ASP A 28 12.79 19.87 -3.83
CA ASP A 28 13.01 20.08 -2.39
C ASP A 28 13.14 18.74 -1.63
N VAL A 29 12.40 17.71 -2.05
CA VAL A 29 12.40 16.37 -1.46
C VAL A 29 12.35 15.32 -2.56
N ALA A 30 13.19 14.29 -2.45
CA ALA A 30 13.13 13.09 -3.29
C ALA A 30 12.83 11.87 -2.44
N VAL A 31 11.78 11.13 -2.80
CA VAL A 31 11.45 9.83 -2.20
C VAL A 31 11.97 8.73 -3.12
N ILE A 32 13.00 8.01 -2.67
CA ILE A 32 13.70 7.02 -3.49
C ILE A 32 13.31 5.61 -3.03
N GLU A 33 12.63 4.86 -3.89
CA GLU A 33 12.33 3.45 -3.66
C GLU A 33 13.47 2.56 -4.16
N VAL A 34 13.94 1.64 -3.29
CA VAL A 34 14.94 0.62 -3.63
C VAL A 34 14.34 -0.39 -4.59
N GLY A 35 15.05 -0.71 -5.67
CA GLY A 35 14.57 -1.69 -6.65
C GLY A 35 14.58 -3.12 -6.12
N MET A 36 15.70 -3.56 -5.54
CA MET A 36 15.85 -4.91 -4.99
C MET A 36 16.89 -4.97 -3.87
N GLY A 37 16.51 -5.58 -2.74
CA GLY A 37 17.41 -5.76 -1.60
C GLY A 37 17.72 -4.44 -0.90
N GLY A 38 18.84 -3.84 -1.19
CA GLY A 38 19.26 -2.54 -0.66
C GLY A 38 20.78 -2.32 -0.72
N ARG A 39 21.57 -3.22 -0.14
CA ARG A 39 23.05 -3.05 -0.03
C ARG A 39 23.75 -2.81 -1.37
N LEU A 40 23.36 -3.55 -2.41
CA LEU A 40 23.94 -3.48 -3.76
C LEU A 40 22.98 -2.84 -4.79
N ASP A 41 21.90 -2.24 -4.31
CA ASP A 41 20.96 -1.58 -5.20
C ASP A 41 21.57 -0.29 -5.76
N CYS A 42 21.32 0.01 -7.03
CA CYS A 42 21.87 1.19 -7.69
C CYS A 42 21.32 2.52 -7.10
N THR A 43 20.20 2.48 -6.39
CA THR A 43 19.69 3.65 -5.66
C THR A 43 20.48 3.94 -4.39
N ASN A 44 21.28 2.99 -3.88
CA ASN A 44 21.97 3.09 -2.60
C ASN A 44 23.27 3.94 -2.63
N ILE A 45 23.46 4.72 -3.68
CA ILE A 45 24.58 5.68 -3.80
C ILE A 45 24.35 6.98 -3.02
N ILE A 46 23.13 7.22 -2.57
CA ILE A 46 22.74 8.43 -1.84
C ILE A 46 23.03 8.33 -0.33
N THR A 47 23.10 9.49 0.33
CA THR A 47 23.00 9.63 1.78
C THR A 47 21.68 10.36 2.08
N PRO A 48 20.63 9.63 2.50
CA PRO A 48 19.31 10.23 2.71
C PRO A 48 19.22 10.90 4.09
N ASP A 49 18.20 11.76 4.29
CA ASP A 49 17.87 12.29 5.61
C ASP A 49 17.18 11.26 6.50
N LEU A 50 16.53 10.27 5.90
CA LEU A 50 15.83 9.20 6.58
C LEU A 50 15.84 7.92 5.76
N CYS A 51 16.15 6.78 6.40
CA CYS A 51 15.96 5.46 5.83
C CYS A 51 14.64 4.85 6.32
N VAL A 52 13.88 4.22 5.41
CA VAL A 52 12.64 3.53 5.76
C VAL A 52 12.67 2.09 5.23
N ILE A 53 12.39 1.11 6.09
CA ILE A 53 12.26 -0.31 5.73
C ILE A 53 10.87 -0.76 6.15
N THR A 54 9.98 -1.04 5.19
CA THR A 54 8.55 -1.26 5.45
C THR A 54 8.28 -2.58 6.14
N ASN A 55 8.77 -3.69 5.59
CA ASN A 55 8.66 -5.03 6.16
C ASN A 55 9.70 -5.98 5.57
N ILE A 56 9.74 -7.21 6.08
CA ILE A 56 10.58 -8.30 5.54
C ILE A 56 9.70 -9.50 5.24
N GLY A 57 9.70 -9.89 3.97
CA GLY A 57 9.02 -11.06 3.45
C GLY A 57 9.89 -11.88 2.50
N PHE A 58 9.45 -13.08 2.16
CA PHE A 58 10.11 -13.92 1.17
C PHE A 58 9.80 -13.42 -0.24
N ASP A 59 10.75 -12.73 -0.85
CA ASP A 59 10.75 -12.36 -2.26
C ASP A 59 12.19 -12.33 -2.77
N HIS A 60 12.37 -12.50 -4.07
CA HIS A 60 13.69 -12.49 -4.73
C HIS A 60 14.73 -13.42 -4.06
N MET A 61 14.29 -14.57 -3.54
CA MET A 61 15.12 -15.49 -2.74
C MET A 61 16.39 -15.96 -3.46
N GLN A 62 16.34 -16.07 -4.78
CA GLN A 62 17.49 -16.42 -5.61
C GLN A 62 18.64 -15.41 -5.53
N TYR A 63 18.35 -14.14 -5.21
CA TYR A 63 19.35 -13.07 -5.07
C TYR A 63 19.60 -12.69 -3.61
N LEU A 64 18.56 -12.60 -2.79
CA LEU A 64 18.63 -12.11 -1.43
C LEU A 64 18.85 -13.22 -0.39
N GLY A 65 18.72 -14.48 -0.81
CA GLY A 65 18.88 -15.66 0.05
C GLY A 65 17.58 -16.21 0.62
N HIS A 66 17.67 -17.43 1.15
CA HIS A 66 16.53 -18.27 1.51
C HIS A 66 16.07 -18.12 2.98
N THR A 67 16.47 -17.07 3.67
CA THR A 67 16.01 -16.81 5.05
C THR A 67 15.69 -15.34 5.26
N LEU A 68 14.68 -15.05 6.08
CA LEU A 68 14.31 -13.66 6.40
C LEU A 68 15.47 -12.85 6.98
N THR A 69 16.39 -13.47 7.71
CA THR A 69 17.59 -12.79 8.23
C THR A 69 18.60 -12.44 7.16
N LYS A 70 18.75 -13.25 6.08
CA LYS A 70 19.59 -12.89 4.93
C LYS A 70 18.98 -11.74 4.16
N ILE A 71 17.68 -11.81 3.85
CA ILE A 71 16.93 -10.74 3.19
C ILE A 71 17.02 -9.43 4.01
N ALA A 72 16.83 -9.52 5.33
CA ALA A 72 16.97 -8.38 6.22
C ALA A 72 18.36 -7.74 6.19
N LYS A 73 19.45 -8.54 6.09
CA LYS A 73 20.82 -8.03 5.97
C LYS A 73 21.03 -7.24 4.68
N GLU A 74 20.49 -7.72 3.56
CA GLU A 74 20.58 -7.00 2.28
C GLU A 74 19.78 -5.68 2.35
N LYS A 75 18.56 -5.70 2.89
CA LYS A 75 17.75 -4.48 3.06
C LYS A 75 18.36 -3.51 4.09
N ALA A 76 18.98 -4.01 5.15
CA ALA A 76 19.70 -3.18 6.12
C ALA A 76 20.91 -2.43 5.52
N GLY A 77 21.33 -2.80 4.32
CA GLY A 77 22.43 -2.13 3.60
C GLY A 77 22.14 -0.68 3.22
N ILE A 78 20.87 -0.23 3.25
CA ILE A 78 20.54 1.19 3.05
C ILE A 78 20.78 2.05 4.29
N ILE A 79 20.94 1.46 5.48
CA ILE A 79 21.16 2.21 6.72
C ILE A 79 22.56 2.80 6.68
N LYS A 80 22.66 4.12 6.76
CA LYS A 80 23.90 4.92 6.70
C LYS A 80 24.31 5.40 8.08
N GLU A 81 25.57 5.81 8.19
CA GLU A 81 26.12 6.42 9.41
C GLU A 81 25.37 7.71 9.74
N ASP A 82 24.99 7.86 11.01
CA ASP A 82 24.28 9.02 11.57
C ASP A 82 22.93 9.36 10.90
N VAL A 83 22.41 8.50 10.02
CA VAL A 83 21.09 8.70 9.37
C VAL A 83 20.03 7.88 10.10
N PRO A 84 18.97 8.50 10.66
CA PRO A 84 17.92 7.80 11.35
C PRO A 84 17.21 6.78 10.44
N VAL A 85 16.70 5.69 11.05
CA VAL A 85 16.00 4.65 10.32
C VAL A 85 14.68 4.28 10.98
N VAL A 86 13.63 4.21 10.17
CA VAL A 86 12.34 3.62 10.56
C VAL A 86 12.25 2.22 9.99
N VAL A 87 11.84 1.29 10.82
CA VAL A 87 11.55 -0.09 10.41
C VAL A 87 10.11 -0.42 10.78
N GLY A 88 9.34 -0.92 9.82
CA GLY A 88 7.99 -1.40 10.03
C GLY A 88 7.94 -2.63 10.92
N LYS A 89 6.88 -3.42 10.80
CA LYS A 89 6.66 -4.59 11.64
C LYS A 89 7.67 -5.70 11.38
N VAL A 90 8.50 -5.98 12.37
CA VAL A 90 9.49 -7.06 12.36
C VAL A 90 9.67 -7.65 13.77
N SER A 91 10.10 -8.90 13.86
CA SER A 91 10.27 -9.58 15.15
C SER A 91 11.52 -10.48 15.21
N GLY A 92 11.84 -10.92 16.38
CA GLY A 92 12.84 -11.98 16.63
C GLY A 92 14.22 -11.69 16.03
N ALA A 93 14.73 -12.62 15.23
CA ALA A 93 16.05 -12.54 14.60
C ALA A 93 16.16 -11.41 13.58
N VAL A 94 15.07 -11.10 12.86
CA VAL A 94 15.02 -10.01 11.87
C VAL A 94 15.20 -8.65 12.56
N LYS A 95 14.47 -8.41 13.66
CA LYS A 95 14.61 -7.19 14.46
C LYS A 95 16.04 -6.97 14.95
N ARG A 96 16.69 -8.06 15.42
CA ARG A 96 18.10 -8.01 15.83
C ARG A 96 19.06 -7.58 14.71
N VAL A 97 18.82 -8.03 13.46
CA VAL A 97 19.64 -7.61 12.31
C VAL A 97 19.64 -6.10 12.16
N PHE A 98 18.46 -5.47 12.18
CA PHE A 98 18.34 -4.01 12.05
C PHE A 98 18.92 -3.27 13.24
N THR A 99 18.65 -3.74 14.47
CA THR A 99 19.23 -3.14 15.69
C THR A 99 20.75 -3.16 15.66
N MET A 100 21.35 -4.30 15.27
CA MET A 100 22.81 -4.42 15.18
C MET A 100 23.39 -3.52 14.08
N LYS A 101 22.72 -3.42 12.92
CA LYS A 101 23.16 -2.55 11.83
C LYS A 101 23.07 -1.08 12.21
N ALA A 102 21.97 -0.63 12.82
CA ALA A 102 21.81 0.74 13.31
C ALA A 102 22.91 1.10 14.32
N LYS A 103 23.19 0.19 15.28
CA LYS A 103 24.28 0.37 16.23
C LYS A 103 25.65 0.50 15.54
N ALA A 104 25.92 -0.33 14.52
CA ALA A 104 27.18 -0.28 13.76
C ALA A 104 27.31 1.00 12.93
N MET A 105 26.19 1.64 12.56
CA MET A 105 26.14 2.92 11.84
C MET A 105 25.93 4.12 12.77
N ASN A 106 26.09 3.93 14.07
CA ASN A 106 25.94 4.99 15.08
C ASN A 106 24.64 5.79 14.93
N THR A 107 23.51 5.12 14.58
CA THR A 107 22.27 5.82 14.29
C THR A 107 21.08 5.31 15.12
N PHE A 108 20.03 6.16 15.19
CA PHE A 108 18.79 5.84 15.87
C PHE A 108 17.91 4.95 14.98
N ILE A 109 17.27 3.95 15.60
CA ILE A 109 16.29 3.09 14.96
C ILE A 109 14.94 3.21 15.67
N THR A 110 13.89 3.41 14.91
CA THR A 110 12.50 3.41 15.38
C THR A 110 11.75 2.25 14.73
N PHE A 111 11.13 1.41 15.56
CA PHE A 111 10.21 0.37 15.07
C PHE A 111 8.78 0.90 15.15
N SER A 112 8.09 0.98 14.01
CA SER A 112 6.76 1.60 13.95
C SER A 112 5.73 0.93 14.87
N GLU A 113 5.85 -0.38 15.12
CA GLU A 113 4.99 -1.12 16.04
C GLU A 113 5.18 -0.76 17.53
N GLU A 114 6.28 -0.10 17.89
CA GLU A 114 6.59 0.33 19.27
C GLU A 114 6.08 1.74 19.58
N LEU A 115 5.53 2.44 18.60
CA LEU A 115 4.99 3.79 18.80
C LEU A 115 3.69 3.71 19.59
N LYS A 116 3.78 4.00 20.88
CA LYS A 116 2.64 4.00 21.82
C LYS A 116 1.60 5.09 21.54
N SER A 117 1.91 6.03 20.66
CA SER A 117 1.02 7.15 20.32
C SER A 117 -0.16 6.74 19.42
N PHE A 118 -0.11 5.59 18.75
CA PHE A 118 -1.18 5.12 17.87
C PHE A 118 -2.07 4.13 18.62
N THR A 119 -3.22 4.59 19.05
CA THR A 119 -4.11 3.83 19.93
C THR A 119 -5.15 3.02 19.17
N HIS A 120 -5.54 3.43 17.96
CA HIS A 120 -6.58 2.75 17.22
C HIS A 120 -6.43 2.94 15.72
N VAL A 121 -6.39 1.81 14.97
CA VAL A 121 -6.41 1.78 13.51
C VAL A 121 -7.57 0.89 13.08
N GLN A 122 -8.51 1.43 12.31
CA GLN A 122 -9.74 0.75 11.93
C GLN A 122 -9.99 0.83 10.43
N TYR A 123 -10.43 -0.27 9.84
CA TYR A 123 -11.01 -0.30 8.50
C TYR A 123 -12.42 0.26 8.55
N LEU A 124 -12.76 1.17 7.65
CA LEU A 124 -14.08 1.76 7.48
C LEU A 124 -14.60 1.50 6.07
N SER A 125 -15.75 0.86 5.99
CA SER A 125 -16.50 0.78 4.74
C SER A 125 -17.03 2.17 4.35
N TYR A 126 -17.45 2.31 3.10
CA TYR A 126 -18.05 3.54 2.60
C TYR A 126 -19.26 4.02 3.44
N ASP A 127 -20.08 3.08 3.95
CA ASP A 127 -21.23 3.45 4.80
C ASP A 127 -20.79 3.90 6.20
N ASN A 128 -19.80 3.25 6.81
CA ASN A 128 -19.22 3.71 8.09
C ASN A 128 -18.53 5.08 7.96
N LEU A 129 -18.00 5.43 6.79
CA LEU A 129 -17.47 6.77 6.53
C LEU A 129 -18.54 7.84 6.57
N LYS A 130 -19.78 7.55 6.09
CA LYS A 130 -20.90 8.47 6.17
C LYS A 130 -21.30 8.76 7.63
N GLU A 131 -21.33 7.71 8.47
CA GLU A 131 -21.60 7.85 9.91
C GLU A 131 -20.50 8.70 10.57
N SER A 132 -19.23 8.36 10.37
CA SER A 132 -18.10 9.14 10.91
C SER A 132 -18.14 10.62 10.48
N ARG A 133 -18.56 10.88 9.23
CA ARG A 133 -18.72 12.26 8.73
C ARG A 133 -19.82 13.01 9.46
N ALA A 134 -20.95 12.35 9.73
CA ALA A 134 -22.06 12.97 10.45
C ALA A 134 -21.67 13.32 11.88
N ASP A 135 -20.99 12.41 12.58
CA ASP A 135 -20.47 12.63 13.94
C ASP A 135 -19.51 13.82 14.00
N LEU A 136 -18.60 13.92 13.00
CA LEU A 136 -17.65 15.03 12.91
C LEU A 136 -18.33 16.36 12.56
N GLN A 137 -19.42 16.33 11.79
CA GLN A 137 -20.20 17.53 11.49
C GLN A 137 -20.88 18.08 12.76
N GLU A 138 -21.41 17.22 13.61
CA GLU A 138 -21.96 17.61 14.91
C GLU A 138 -20.89 18.21 15.82
N LEU A 139 -19.71 17.57 15.90
CA LEU A 139 -18.57 18.11 16.64
C LEU A 139 -18.12 19.48 16.13
N LEU A 140 -18.10 19.70 14.82
CA LEU A 140 -17.74 20.99 14.24
C LEU A 140 -18.75 22.08 14.62
N GLU A 141 -20.04 21.77 14.62
CA GLU A 141 -21.09 22.70 15.03
C GLU A 141 -20.98 23.07 16.52
N GLU A 142 -20.63 22.09 17.37
CA GLU A 142 -20.36 22.33 18.80
C GLU A 142 -19.10 23.18 18.98
N GLU A 143 -18.03 22.92 18.24
CA GLU A 143 -16.81 23.74 18.29
C GLU A 143 -17.08 25.19 17.92
N ILE A 144 -17.86 25.44 16.86
CA ILE A 144 -18.24 26.80 16.43
C ILE A 144 -19.05 27.49 17.53
N LYS A 145 -19.97 26.80 18.20
CA LYS A 145 -20.73 27.34 19.32
C LYS A 145 -19.82 27.70 20.48
N LEU A 146 -18.84 26.84 20.81
CA LEU A 146 -17.87 27.09 21.88
C LEU A 146 -16.95 28.28 21.60
N GLN A 147 -16.50 28.45 20.34
CA GLN A 147 -15.65 29.58 19.91
C GLN A 147 -16.39 30.94 20.00
N GLN A 148 -17.71 30.94 19.91
CA GLN A 148 -18.55 32.15 20.11
C GLN A 148 -18.67 32.56 21.57
N ILE A 149 -18.28 31.71 22.52
CA ILE A 149 -18.28 32.01 23.94
C ILE A 149 -16.98 32.77 24.31
N GLN A 150 -17.03 34.08 24.45
CA GLN A 150 -15.89 35.00 24.68
C GLN A 150 -15.06 34.76 25.96
N THR A 151 -15.33 33.72 26.76
CA THR A 151 -14.73 33.49 28.09
C THR A 151 -14.15 32.10 28.28
N LEU A 152 -13.66 31.41 27.22
CA LEU A 152 -13.02 30.11 27.34
C LEU A 152 -11.65 30.23 28.04
N PRO A 153 -11.36 29.40 29.09
CA PRO A 153 -10.04 29.34 29.69
C PRO A 153 -8.97 28.95 28.65
N MET A 154 -7.76 29.53 28.73
CA MET A 154 -6.66 29.31 27.79
C MET A 154 -6.33 27.81 27.55
N LYS A 155 -6.49 26.96 28.61
CA LYS A 155 -6.33 25.49 28.47
C LYS A 155 -7.42 24.84 27.59
N MET A 156 -8.64 25.35 27.62
CA MET A 156 -9.74 24.88 26.75
C MET A 156 -9.57 25.36 25.34
N MET A 157 -9.06 26.58 25.11
CA MET A 157 -8.70 27.04 23.75
C MET A 157 -7.61 26.18 23.10
N GLN A 158 -6.61 25.75 23.87
CA GLN A 158 -5.58 24.82 23.38
C GLN A 158 -6.18 23.43 23.06
N PHE A 159 -7.13 22.95 23.84
CA PHE A 159 -7.80 21.68 23.60
C PHE A 159 -8.67 21.74 22.32
N VAL A 160 -9.44 22.80 22.15
CA VAL A 160 -10.27 23.05 20.95
C VAL A 160 -9.39 23.15 19.68
N SER A 161 -8.18 23.73 19.79
CA SER A 161 -7.25 23.83 18.65
C SER A 161 -6.60 22.49 18.25
N LEU A 162 -6.63 21.46 19.11
CA LEU A 162 -6.17 20.10 18.82
C LEU A 162 -7.22 19.25 18.09
N ILE A 163 -8.50 19.67 18.16
CA ILE A 163 -9.61 19.02 17.46
C ILE A 163 -9.84 19.83 16.18
N ASN A 164 -9.58 19.24 15.02
CA ASN A 164 -9.87 19.88 13.74
C ASN A 164 -10.85 19.03 12.91
N PRO A 165 -12.15 19.02 13.27
CA PRO A 165 -13.15 18.23 12.56
C PRO A 165 -13.26 18.61 11.09
N ALA A 166 -13.05 19.89 10.75
CA ALA A 166 -13.17 20.36 9.38
C ALA A 166 -12.13 19.74 8.42
N ASP A 167 -10.90 19.48 8.87
CA ASP A 167 -9.90 18.78 8.06
C ASP A 167 -10.24 17.29 7.89
N ALA A 168 -10.72 16.65 8.94
CA ALA A 168 -11.19 15.26 8.91
C ALA A 168 -12.41 15.11 7.99
N ILE A 169 -13.40 16.01 8.05
CA ILE A 169 -14.57 16.04 7.16
C ILE A 169 -14.10 16.17 5.69
N ARG A 170 -13.22 17.13 5.39
CA ARG A 170 -12.67 17.30 4.04
C ARG A 170 -11.93 16.04 3.54
N ALA A 171 -11.22 15.33 4.42
CA ALA A 171 -10.57 14.08 4.09
C ALA A 171 -11.58 12.99 3.76
N ILE A 172 -12.63 12.84 4.57
CA ILE A 172 -13.72 11.88 4.32
C ILE A 172 -14.43 12.22 3.01
N ASP A 173 -14.80 13.48 2.78
CA ASP A 173 -15.48 13.91 1.56
C ASP A 173 -14.68 13.51 0.30
N ARG A 174 -13.36 13.74 0.28
CA ARG A 174 -12.49 13.33 -0.83
C ARG A 174 -12.51 11.83 -1.09
N ILE A 175 -12.52 11.01 -0.03
CA ILE A 175 -12.57 9.55 -0.13
C ILE A 175 -13.94 9.08 -0.60
N MET A 176 -15.00 9.70 -0.07
CA MET A 176 -16.40 9.37 -0.42
C MET A 176 -16.73 9.74 -1.87
N ASP A 177 -16.21 10.87 -2.39
CA ASP A 177 -16.38 11.28 -3.79
C ASP A 177 -15.82 10.23 -4.75
N LYS A 178 -14.77 9.51 -4.33
CA LYS A 178 -14.18 8.39 -5.08
C LYS A 178 -14.88 7.05 -4.81
N ARG A 179 -15.94 7.00 -4.00
CA ARG A 179 -16.67 5.79 -3.56
C ARG A 179 -15.77 4.70 -2.99
N LYS A 180 -14.74 5.09 -2.24
CA LYS A 180 -13.77 4.18 -1.63
C LYS A 180 -14.08 3.93 -0.15
N ASP A 181 -13.56 2.81 0.33
CA ASP A 181 -13.38 2.55 1.75
C ASP A 181 -12.11 3.24 2.26
N ALA A 182 -11.92 3.31 3.57
CA ALA A 182 -10.77 3.96 4.17
C ALA A 182 -10.20 3.20 5.37
N ILE A 183 -9.03 3.60 5.79
CA ILE A 183 -8.48 3.29 7.11
C ILE A 183 -8.54 4.56 7.95
N SER A 184 -9.14 4.50 9.14
CA SER A 184 -9.09 5.58 10.12
C SER A 184 -8.03 5.30 11.17
N ILE A 185 -7.30 6.34 11.56
CA ILE A 185 -6.25 6.29 12.58
C ILE A 185 -6.57 7.36 13.62
N HIS A 186 -6.69 6.94 14.88
CA HIS A 186 -6.94 7.82 16.00
C HIS A 186 -5.79 7.75 17.00
N ASN A 187 -5.30 8.88 17.42
CA ASN A 187 -4.30 9.03 18.48
C ASN A 187 -4.44 10.40 19.16
N SER A 188 -3.50 10.72 20.06
CA SER A 188 -3.48 12.03 20.75
C SER A 188 -3.30 13.23 19.81
N SER A 189 -2.73 13.04 18.60
CA SER A 189 -2.54 14.09 17.60
C SER A 189 -3.70 14.16 16.58
N PHE A 190 -4.45 13.07 16.42
CA PHE A 190 -5.55 12.93 15.46
C PHE A 190 -6.82 12.43 16.18
N MET A 191 -7.32 13.21 17.15
CA MET A 191 -8.51 12.84 17.94
C MET A 191 -9.75 12.69 17.07
N THR A 192 -9.88 13.51 16.01
CA THR A 192 -10.96 13.47 15.03
C THR A 192 -10.77 12.43 13.93
N GLY A 193 -9.69 11.65 13.98
CA GLY A 193 -9.32 10.64 12.99
C GLY A 193 -8.52 11.17 11.81
N LEU A 194 -7.49 10.43 11.42
CA LEU A 194 -6.78 10.58 10.16
C LEU A 194 -7.30 9.50 9.19
N TYR A 195 -7.83 9.92 8.05
CA TYR A 195 -8.47 9.02 7.09
C TYR A 195 -7.54 8.76 5.90
N TYR A 196 -7.29 7.49 5.61
CA TYR A 196 -6.38 7.03 4.56
C TYR A 196 -7.15 6.32 3.45
N GLU A 197 -7.03 6.82 2.23
CA GLU A 197 -7.78 6.30 1.07
C GLU A 197 -7.31 4.93 0.56
N LEU A 198 -6.10 4.48 0.92
CA LEU A 198 -5.62 3.14 0.57
C LEU A 198 -6.15 2.12 1.58
N SER A 199 -7.23 1.44 1.24
CA SER A 199 -8.00 0.58 2.15
C SER A 199 -7.56 -0.88 2.20
N GLY A 200 -6.47 -1.27 1.52
CA GLY A 200 -5.87 -2.60 1.65
C GLY A 200 -5.39 -2.89 3.08
N LEU A 201 -5.66 -4.08 3.63
CA LEU A 201 -5.29 -4.42 5.02
C LEU A 201 -3.79 -4.26 5.32
N CYS A 202 -2.92 -4.50 4.34
CA CYS A 202 -1.49 -4.25 4.49
C CYS A 202 -1.17 -2.77 4.73
N GLN A 203 -2.04 -1.86 4.32
CA GLN A 203 -1.84 -0.43 4.48
C GLN A 203 -1.97 0.04 5.94
N THR A 204 -2.60 -0.74 6.83
CA THR A 204 -2.61 -0.43 8.26
C THR A 204 -1.20 -0.41 8.86
N GLU A 205 -0.36 -1.39 8.49
CA GLU A 205 1.04 -1.45 8.92
C GLU A 205 1.90 -0.38 8.22
N ASN A 206 1.63 -0.13 6.93
CA ASN A 206 2.31 0.93 6.17
C ASN A 206 2.00 2.32 6.74
N CYS A 207 0.74 2.60 7.10
CA CYS A 207 0.35 3.85 7.76
C CYS A 207 1.20 4.15 9.00
N LEU A 208 1.34 3.16 9.89
CA LEU A 208 2.14 3.33 11.10
C LEU A 208 3.62 3.62 10.76
N THR A 209 4.15 2.98 9.73
CA THR A 209 5.52 3.21 9.27
C THR A 209 5.68 4.60 8.68
N ILE A 210 4.70 5.08 7.89
CA ILE A 210 4.69 6.43 7.32
C ILE A 210 4.62 7.47 8.44
N LEU A 211 3.70 7.31 9.41
CA LEU A 211 3.58 8.24 10.53
C LEU A 211 4.85 8.33 11.36
N ALA A 212 5.50 7.18 11.62
CA ALA A 212 6.81 7.15 12.27
C ALA A 212 7.88 7.92 11.48
N ALA A 213 7.89 7.77 10.16
CA ALA A 213 8.81 8.49 9.29
C ALA A 213 8.56 10.01 9.31
N LEU A 214 7.29 10.43 9.23
CA LEU A 214 6.91 11.83 9.28
C LEU A 214 7.25 12.50 10.62
N ASP A 215 7.09 11.78 11.74
CA ASP A 215 7.50 12.28 13.06
C ASP A 215 9.01 12.55 13.14
N ILE A 216 9.82 11.67 12.55
CA ILE A 216 11.29 11.87 12.48
C ILE A 216 11.62 13.05 11.57
N LEU A 217 11.00 13.15 10.39
CA LEU A 217 11.23 14.27 9.47
C LEU A 217 10.85 15.62 10.10
N LYS A 218 9.75 15.70 10.86
CA LYS A 218 9.42 16.90 11.65
C LYS A 218 10.53 17.27 12.64
N ASN A 219 11.10 16.28 13.34
CA ASN A 219 12.18 16.50 14.29
C ASN A 219 13.50 16.93 13.58
N LEU A 220 13.66 16.57 12.30
CA LEU A 220 14.77 17.02 11.45
C LEU A 220 14.54 18.42 10.86
N GLY A 221 13.40 19.07 11.14
CA GLY A 221 13.09 20.43 10.72
C GLY A 221 12.21 20.56 9.48
N TYR A 222 11.68 19.46 8.96
CA TYR A 222 10.67 19.52 7.88
C TYR A 222 9.36 20.13 8.39
N GLU A 223 8.85 21.11 7.68
CA GLU A 223 7.58 21.75 8.02
C GLU A 223 6.40 20.90 7.56
N ILE A 224 5.79 20.18 8.49
CA ILE A 224 4.65 19.31 8.25
C ILE A 224 3.54 19.67 9.24
N CYS A 225 2.44 20.24 8.75
CA CYS A 225 1.30 20.63 9.55
C CYS A 225 0.16 19.57 9.51
N ASN A 226 -0.83 19.65 10.39
CA ASN A 226 -1.93 18.69 10.45
C ASN A 226 -2.72 18.61 9.13
N LYS A 227 -2.89 19.72 8.43
CA LYS A 227 -3.56 19.75 7.13
C LYS A 227 -2.83 18.88 6.10
N ASP A 228 -1.49 18.82 6.13
CA ASP A 228 -0.68 18.03 5.20
C ASP A 228 -0.90 16.54 5.43
N TYR A 229 -0.99 16.08 6.69
CA TYR A 229 -1.39 14.70 7.00
C TYR A 229 -2.76 14.37 6.40
N HIS A 230 -3.79 15.18 6.69
CA HIS A 230 -5.14 14.92 6.18
C HIS A 230 -5.20 14.96 4.65
N THR A 231 -4.51 15.88 4.00
CA THR A 231 -4.49 16.00 2.54
C THR A 231 -3.71 14.83 1.92
N GLY A 232 -2.51 14.56 2.42
CA GLY A 232 -1.63 13.50 1.89
C GLY A 232 -2.26 12.11 2.01
N PHE A 233 -2.82 11.76 3.17
CA PHE A 233 -3.43 10.45 3.38
C PHE A 233 -4.75 10.25 2.62
N SER A 234 -5.59 11.28 2.51
CA SER A 234 -6.89 11.15 1.83
C SER A 234 -6.84 11.33 0.32
N ASN A 235 -5.69 11.70 -0.24
CA ASN A 235 -5.56 12.03 -1.67
C ASN A 235 -4.30 11.46 -2.34
N VAL A 236 -3.83 10.30 -1.86
CA VAL A 236 -2.59 9.66 -2.35
C VAL A 236 -2.65 9.39 -3.84
N CYS A 237 -3.72 8.74 -4.31
CA CYS A 237 -3.83 8.30 -5.71
C CYS A 237 -3.82 9.47 -6.69
N GLU A 238 -4.53 10.56 -6.38
CA GLU A 238 -4.61 11.73 -7.25
C GLU A 238 -3.31 12.52 -7.25
N MET A 239 -2.70 12.71 -6.08
CA MET A 239 -1.45 13.48 -5.95
C MET A 239 -0.24 12.78 -6.56
N THR A 240 -0.21 11.43 -6.53
CA THR A 240 0.97 10.65 -6.90
C THR A 240 0.79 9.77 -8.14
N GLY A 241 -0.44 9.62 -8.62
CA GLY A 241 -0.76 8.67 -9.69
C GLY A 241 -0.65 7.20 -9.25
N LEU A 242 -0.59 6.90 -7.94
CA LEU A 242 -0.50 5.54 -7.42
C LEU A 242 -1.75 4.73 -7.79
N MET A 243 -1.54 3.57 -8.39
CA MET A 243 -2.60 2.65 -8.83
C MET A 243 -2.33 1.23 -8.35
N GLY A 244 -3.41 0.40 -8.34
CA GLY A 244 -3.29 -1.04 -8.09
C GLY A 244 -3.02 -1.43 -6.63
N ARG A 245 -3.43 -0.63 -5.66
CA ARG A 245 -3.36 -0.95 -4.23
C ARG A 245 -4.76 -1.07 -3.63
N TRP A 246 -5.35 -2.25 -3.72
CA TRP A 246 -6.75 -2.52 -3.36
C TRP A 246 -7.69 -1.47 -3.99
N GLN A 247 -7.43 -1.22 -5.28
CA GLN A 247 -8.07 -0.13 -6.02
C GLN A 247 -9.42 -0.59 -6.56
N LYS A 248 -10.48 0.14 -6.17
CA LYS A 248 -11.83 -0.05 -6.70
C LYS A 248 -11.95 0.64 -8.06
N LEU A 249 -12.38 -0.10 -9.07
CA LEU A 249 -12.55 0.37 -10.46
C LEU A 249 -14.00 0.34 -10.91
N GLN A 250 -14.88 -0.34 -10.19
CA GLN A 250 -16.30 -0.43 -10.51
C GLN A 250 -17.11 -0.73 -9.25
N SER A 251 -18.36 -0.26 -9.20
CA SER A 251 -19.38 -0.67 -8.24
C SER A 251 -20.49 -1.40 -8.97
N TYR A 252 -21.07 -2.43 -8.32
CA TYR A 252 -22.20 -3.22 -8.81
C TYR A 252 -21.94 -3.96 -10.14
N PRO A 253 -21.19 -5.10 -10.13
CA PRO A 253 -20.46 -5.66 -8.98
C PRO A 253 -19.24 -4.83 -8.63
N ASP A 254 -18.83 -4.91 -7.38
CA ASP A 254 -17.57 -4.31 -6.96
C ASP A 254 -16.41 -5.01 -7.66
N LEU A 255 -15.60 -4.24 -8.40
CA LEU A 255 -14.38 -4.73 -9.02
C LEU A 255 -13.18 -4.02 -8.41
N ILE A 256 -12.32 -4.81 -7.76
CA ILE A 256 -11.10 -4.34 -7.10
C ILE A 256 -9.87 -5.01 -7.71
N CYS A 257 -8.80 -4.24 -7.88
CA CYS A 257 -7.50 -4.79 -8.28
C CYS A 257 -6.41 -4.53 -7.24
N ASP A 258 -5.46 -5.48 -7.14
CA ASP A 258 -4.28 -5.34 -6.28
C ASP A 258 -3.05 -5.99 -6.93
N THR A 259 -1.91 -5.31 -6.83
CA THR A 259 -0.62 -5.75 -7.41
C THR A 259 0.15 -6.75 -6.54
N GLY A 260 -0.44 -7.28 -5.48
CA GLY A 260 0.13 -8.35 -4.68
C GLY A 260 0.55 -9.54 -5.58
N HIS A 261 1.80 -10.01 -5.42
CA HIS A 261 2.40 -10.99 -6.34
C HIS A 261 3.29 -12.03 -5.63
N ASN A 262 3.27 -12.07 -4.32
CA ASN A 262 4.00 -13.04 -3.50
C ASN A 262 3.14 -13.52 -2.31
N ALA A 263 3.58 -14.58 -1.66
CA ALA A 263 2.82 -15.20 -0.57
C ALA A 263 2.52 -14.23 0.59
N ASP A 264 3.45 -13.32 0.94
CA ASP A 264 3.24 -12.38 2.04
C ASP A 264 2.17 -11.33 1.69
N GLY A 265 2.17 -10.79 0.47
CA GLY A 265 1.12 -9.92 -0.04
C GLY A 265 -0.25 -10.61 -0.06
N PHE A 266 -0.28 -11.88 -0.52
CA PHE A 266 -1.53 -12.65 -0.57
C PHE A 266 -2.10 -13.03 0.79
N LYS A 267 -1.32 -13.06 1.87
CA LYS A 267 -1.87 -13.23 3.24
C LYS A 267 -2.87 -12.13 3.61
N SER A 268 -2.58 -10.89 3.23
CA SER A 268 -3.48 -9.75 3.48
C SER A 268 -4.68 -9.75 2.54
N ILE A 269 -4.46 -9.99 1.25
CA ILE A 269 -5.51 -10.12 0.23
C ILE A 269 -6.48 -11.24 0.62
N ARG A 270 -5.98 -12.43 1.01
CA ARG A 270 -6.81 -13.54 1.48
C ARG A 270 -7.72 -13.15 2.64
N LYS A 271 -7.20 -12.40 3.63
CA LYS A 271 -8.02 -11.95 4.77
C LYS A 271 -9.16 -11.03 4.32
N GLN A 272 -8.91 -10.12 3.39
CA GLN A 272 -9.94 -9.24 2.84
C GLN A 272 -10.97 -10.01 2.00
N LEU A 273 -10.53 -10.89 1.10
CA LEU A 273 -11.43 -11.74 0.32
C LEU A 273 -12.29 -12.63 1.22
N LYS A 274 -11.70 -13.21 2.27
CA LYS A 274 -12.43 -13.99 3.26
C LYS A 274 -13.47 -13.14 3.99
N TYR A 275 -13.13 -11.91 4.38
CA TYR A 275 -14.09 -11.00 5.01
C TYR A 275 -15.27 -10.68 4.10
N ILE A 276 -15.00 -10.40 2.83
CA ILE A 276 -16.02 -10.12 1.82
C ILE A 276 -16.97 -11.33 1.67
N HIS A 277 -16.43 -12.52 1.52
CA HIS A 277 -17.24 -13.73 1.36
C HIS A 277 -18.02 -14.08 2.62
N GLU A 278 -17.37 -14.18 3.79
CA GLU A 278 -17.99 -14.67 5.02
C GLU A 278 -18.81 -13.63 5.79
N LYS A 279 -18.50 -12.34 5.68
CA LYS A 279 -19.16 -11.27 6.45
C LYS A 279 -20.09 -10.43 5.62
N LEU A 280 -19.72 -10.14 4.37
CA LEU A 280 -20.58 -9.39 3.45
C LEU A 280 -21.45 -10.30 2.59
N HIS A 281 -21.24 -11.64 2.68
CA HIS A 281 -22.02 -12.67 1.95
C HIS A 281 -22.01 -12.45 0.43
N GLN A 282 -20.84 -12.04 -0.12
CA GLN A 282 -20.64 -11.86 -1.55
C GLN A 282 -19.87 -13.07 -2.11
N GLU A 283 -20.32 -13.60 -3.25
CA GLU A 283 -19.59 -14.62 -3.99
C GLU A 283 -18.37 -13.99 -4.68
N LEU A 284 -17.26 -14.75 -4.70
CA LEU A 284 -15.99 -14.26 -5.22
C LEU A 284 -15.74 -14.72 -6.65
N HIS A 285 -15.53 -13.76 -7.55
CA HIS A 285 -15.04 -13.96 -8.91
C HIS A 285 -13.59 -13.44 -8.99
N ILE A 286 -12.62 -14.31 -9.28
CA ILE A 286 -11.20 -13.98 -9.17
C ILE A 286 -10.53 -14.11 -10.53
N VAL A 287 -10.16 -12.98 -11.14
CA VAL A 287 -9.29 -12.91 -12.33
C VAL A 287 -7.84 -12.97 -11.86
N PHE A 288 -7.13 -14.02 -12.22
CA PHE A 288 -5.83 -14.32 -11.66
C PHE A 288 -4.79 -14.70 -12.70
N GLY A 289 -3.60 -14.10 -12.60
CA GLY A 289 -2.45 -14.43 -13.42
C GLY A 289 -1.13 -14.08 -12.76
N MET A 290 -0.09 -14.86 -13.02
CA MET A 290 1.24 -14.67 -12.42
C MET A 290 2.35 -14.67 -13.48
N VAL A 291 3.56 -14.34 -13.04
CA VAL A 291 4.78 -14.47 -13.84
C VAL A 291 5.54 -15.74 -13.41
N SER A 292 6.25 -16.36 -14.36
CA SER A 292 6.86 -17.69 -14.17
C SER A 292 8.03 -17.71 -13.19
N ASP A 293 8.63 -16.57 -12.88
CA ASP A 293 9.78 -16.43 -11.97
C ASP A 293 9.39 -16.29 -10.48
N LYS A 294 8.10 -16.40 -10.15
CA LYS A 294 7.60 -16.31 -8.77
C LYS A 294 7.23 -17.70 -8.21
N ASP A 295 7.13 -17.77 -6.89
CA ASP A 295 6.63 -18.96 -6.18
C ASP A 295 5.10 -19.04 -6.28
N ILE A 296 4.64 -19.61 -7.41
CA ILE A 296 3.21 -19.70 -7.75
C ILE A 296 2.50 -20.63 -6.77
N SER A 297 3.10 -21.77 -6.43
CA SER A 297 2.49 -22.79 -5.58
C SER A 297 2.09 -22.23 -4.20
N SER A 298 3.00 -21.49 -3.57
CA SER A 298 2.73 -20.85 -2.26
C SER A 298 1.60 -19.81 -2.33
N VAL A 299 1.41 -19.16 -3.47
CA VAL A 299 0.30 -18.21 -3.65
C VAL A 299 -1.01 -18.94 -3.89
N LEU A 300 -1.04 -19.99 -4.74
CA LEU A 300 -2.24 -20.78 -5.01
C LEU A 300 -2.82 -21.43 -3.74
N GLU A 301 -1.97 -21.86 -2.81
CA GLU A 301 -2.40 -22.40 -1.50
C GLU A 301 -3.14 -21.37 -0.62
N LEU A 302 -2.87 -20.08 -0.82
CA LEU A 302 -3.49 -19.00 -0.07
C LEU A 302 -4.83 -18.56 -0.65
N LEU A 303 -5.12 -18.88 -1.90
CA LEU A 303 -6.33 -18.43 -2.59
C LEU A 303 -7.59 -19.12 -2.06
N PRO A 304 -8.75 -18.41 -1.98
CA PRO A 304 -10.02 -18.97 -1.55
C PRO A 304 -10.45 -20.13 -2.45
N LYS A 305 -10.86 -21.27 -1.87
CA LYS A 305 -11.36 -22.43 -2.64
C LYS A 305 -12.83 -22.28 -3.04
N ASP A 306 -13.56 -21.45 -2.32
CA ASP A 306 -14.98 -21.16 -2.54
C ASP A 306 -15.13 -19.89 -3.41
N ALA A 307 -14.47 -19.90 -4.59
CA ALA A 307 -14.49 -18.81 -5.55
C ALA A 307 -14.49 -19.35 -6.97
N THR A 308 -14.98 -18.55 -7.92
CA THR A 308 -14.91 -18.83 -9.35
C THR A 308 -13.70 -18.13 -9.95
N TYR A 309 -12.79 -18.89 -10.61
CA TYR A 309 -11.54 -18.36 -11.15
C TYR A 309 -11.61 -18.16 -12.66
N TYR A 310 -10.96 -17.08 -13.09
CA TYR A 310 -10.72 -16.71 -14.49
C TYR A 310 -9.20 -16.57 -14.64
N PHE A 311 -8.54 -17.69 -14.99
CA PHE A 311 -7.08 -17.72 -15.13
C PHE A 311 -6.64 -17.04 -16.42
N THR A 312 -5.62 -16.19 -16.34
CA THR A 312 -5.17 -15.43 -17.51
C THR A 312 -3.67 -15.12 -17.42
N LYS A 313 -3.13 -14.59 -18.51
CA LYS A 313 -1.74 -14.12 -18.57
C LYS A 313 -1.65 -12.65 -18.93
N ALA A 314 -0.61 -11.99 -18.44
CA ALA A 314 -0.27 -10.64 -18.84
C ALA A 314 0.42 -10.61 -20.21
N SER A 315 0.39 -9.45 -20.88
CA SER A 315 1.01 -9.20 -22.19
C SER A 315 2.53 -9.07 -22.15
N VAL A 316 3.21 -9.79 -21.24
CA VAL A 316 4.67 -9.76 -21.08
C VAL A 316 5.28 -11.14 -21.31
N LYS A 317 6.53 -11.19 -21.84
CA LYS A 317 7.20 -12.44 -22.21
C LYS A 317 7.39 -13.45 -21.06
N ARG A 318 7.48 -12.97 -19.82
CA ARG A 318 7.66 -13.83 -18.63
C ARG A 318 6.35 -14.21 -17.94
N ALA A 319 5.20 -13.88 -18.53
CA ALA A 319 3.91 -14.30 -17.98
C ALA A 319 3.81 -15.82 -18.00
N MET A 320 3.24 -16.39 -16.92
CA MET A 320 2.87 -17.80 -16.89
C MET A 320 1.74 -18.04 -17.90
N PRO A 321 1.84 -19.06 -18.79
CA PRO A 321 0.73 -19.41 -19.66
C PRO A 321 -0.54 -19.74 -18.88
N GLU A 322 -1.67 -19.25 -19.34
CA GLU A 322 -2.97 -19.36 -18.65
C GLU A 322 -3.42 -20.81 -18.42
N ASP A 323 -3.15 -21.69 -19.37
CA ASP A 323 -3.52 -23.12 -19.28
C ASP A 323 -2.63 -23.86 -18.27
N GLU A 324 -1.33 -23.52 -18.21
CA GLU A 324 -0.40 -24.09 -17.22
C GLU A 324 -0.79 -23.62 -15.82
N LEU A 325 -1.10 -22.33 -15.66
CA LEU A 325 -1.55 -21.76 -14.39
C LEU A 325 -2.87 -22.43 -13.94
N MET A 326 -3.84 -22.59 -14.85
CA MET A 326 -5.09 -23.27 -14.57
C MET A 326 -4.87 -24.71 -14.11
N LYS A 327 -3.94 -25.45 -14.74
CA LYS A 327 -3.61 -26.82 -14.34
C LYS A 327 -3.06 -26.86 -12.91
N MET A 328 -2.07 -26.02 -12.60
CA MET A 328 -1.49 -25.92 -11.24
C MET A 328 -2.58 -25.52 -10.20
N ALA A 329 -3.43 -24.58 -10.59
CA ALA A 329 -4.54 -24.13 -9.73
C ALA A 329 -5.55 -25.25 -9.48
N SER A 330 -5.86 -26.07 -10.48
CA SER A 330 -6.76 -27.24 -10.34
C SER A 330 -6.17 -28.28 -9.38
N GLU A 331 -4.85 -28.54 -9.46
CA GLU A 331 -4.14 -29.40 -8.51
C GLU A 331 -4.19 -28.85 -7.08
N ALA A 332 -4.20 -27.53 -6.90
CA ALA A 332 -4.40 -26.86 -5.61
C ALA A 332 -5.86 -26.82 -5.15
N GLY A 333 -6.81 -27.33 -5.96
CA GLY A 333 -8.24 -27.39 -5.65
C GLY A 333 -9.03 -26.14 -5.97
N LEU A 334 -8.50 -25.25 -6.84
CA LEU A 334 -9.18 -24.05 -7.33
C LEU A 334 -9.97 -24.40 -8.60
N LYS A 335 -11.16 -23.79 -8.79
CA LYS A 335 -12.07 -24.11 -9.90
C LYS A 335 -12.25 -22.90 -10.82
N GLY A 336 -11.96 -23.06 -12.11
CA GLY A 336 -12.11 -21.97 -13.06
C GLY A 336 -11.77 -22.36 -14.49
N THR A 337 -11.72 -21.35 -15.34
CA THR A 337 -11.46 -21.46 -16.79
C THR A 337 -10.31 -20.52 -17.17
N SER A 338 -9.51 -20.91 -18.20
CA SER A 338 -8.43 -20.08 -18.73
C SER A 338 -8.92 -19.15 -19.85
N TYR A 339 -8.29 -17.99 -19.94
CA TYR A 339 -8.57 -16.94 -20.92
C TYR A 339 -7.26 -16.37 -21.47
N PRO A 340 -7.14 -16.13 -22.79
CA PRO A 340 -5.89 -15.76 -23.44
C PRO A 340 -5.40 -14.35 -23.06
N THR A 341 -6.32 -13.47 -22.61
CA THR A 341 -5.98 -12.10 -22.23
C THR A 341 -6.70 -11.67 -20.97
N VAL A 342 -6.12 -10.67 -20.27
CA VAL A 342 -6.76 -10.05 -19.09
C VAL A 342 -8.13 -9.46 -19.45
N VAL A 343 -8.25 -8.87 -20.64
CA VAL A 343 -9.52 -8.29 -21.12
C VAL A 343 -10.61 -9.36 -21.24
N ASP A 344 -10.29 -10.51 -21.83
CA ASP A 344 -11.25 -11.60 -21.99
C ASP A 344 -11.68 -12.19 -20.65
N ALA A 345 -10.70 -12.40 -19.74
CA ALA A 345 -10.98 -12.89 -18.39
C ALA A 345 -11.89 -11.94 -17.59
N VAL A 346 -11.62 -10.63 -17.65
CA VAL A 346 -12.41 -9.61 -16.95
C VAL A 346 -13.82 -9.51 -17.55
N ARG A 347 -13.98 -9.56 -18.87
CA ARG A 347 -15.30 -9.59 -19.51
C ARG A 347 -16.10 -10.79 -19.05
N ALA A 348 -15.51 -11.98 -19.10
CA ALA A 348 -16.18 -13.20 -18.62
C ALA A 348 -16.55 -13.11 -17.13
N ALA A 349 -15.67 -12.55 -16.29
CA ALA A 349 -15.97 -12.32 -14.88
C ALA A 349 -17.15 -11.36 -14.70
N LYS A 350 -17.20 -10.24 -15.43
CA LYS A 350 -18.30 -9.27 -15.38
C LYS A 350 -19.63 -9.86 -15.89
N GLU A 351 -19.61 -10.70 -16.91
CA GLU A 351 -20.79 -11.35 -17.46
C GLU A 351 -21.38 -12.39 -16.49
N ASN A 352 -20.53 -13.09 -15.74
CA ASN A 352 -20.94 -14.15 -14.82
C ASN A 352 -21.17 -13.67 -13.37
N CYS A 353 -20.71 -12.47 -13.01
CA CYS A 353 -20.81 -11.94 -11.65
C CYS A 353 -22.09 -11.12 -11.47
N PRO A 354 -23.02 -11.54 -10.60
CA PRO A 354 -24.18 -10.72 -10.24
C PRO A 354 -23.78 -9.38 -9.63
N PRO A 355 -24.61 -8.33 -9.75
CA PRO A 355 -24.30 -6.99 -9.24
C PRO A 355 -23.99 -6.91 -7.73
N LYS A 356 -24.49 -7.86 -6.94
CA LYS A 356 -24.28 -7.94 -5.48
C LYS A 356 -22.97 -8.62 -5.10
N ASP A 357 -22.31 -9.30 -6.03
CA ASP A 357 -21.12 -10.10 -5.78
C ASP A 357 -19.84 -9.32 -6.08
N PHE A 358 -18.67 -9.95 -5.99
CA PHE A 358 -17.40 -9.28 -5.94
C PHE A 358 -16.40 -9.83 -6.96
N ILE A 359 -15.74 -8.94 -7.70
CA ILE A 359 -14.66 -9.29 -8.63
C ILE A 359 -13.31 -8.80 -8.09
N PHE A 360 -12.37 -9.71 -7.96
CA PHE A 360 -10.98 -9.40 -7.67
C PHE A 360 -10.10 -9.64 -8.90
N VAL A 361 -9.19 -8.71 -9.21
CA VAL A 361 -8.21 -8.85 -10.29
C VAL A 361 -6.80 -8.70 -9.73
N GLY A 362 -5.95 -9.72 -9.88
CA GLY A 362 -4.60 -9.65 -9.30
C GLY A 362 -3.70 -10.84 -9.62
N GLY A 363 -2.66 -11.01 -8.78
CA GLY A 363 -1.62 -12.03 -8.88
C GLY A 363 -0.30 -11.52 -9.46
N SER A 364 -0.33 -10.41 -10.19
CA SER A 364 0.86 -9.75 -10.71
C SER A 364 0.60 -8.28 -10.99
N SER A 365 1.61 -7.44 -10.81
CA SER A 365 1.56 -6.04 -11.25
C SER A 365 1.32 -5.90 -12.77
N PHE A 366 1.73 -6.87 -13.58
CA PHE A 366 1.48 -6.86 -15.02
C PHE A 366 0.03 -7.16 -15.38
N ILE A 367 -0.66 -8.03 -14.63
CA ILE A 367 -2.10 -8.26 -14.78
C ILE A 367 -2.87 -6.97 -14.49
N VAL A 368 -2.52 -6.29 -13.41
CA VAL A 368 -3.15 -5.02 -13.05
C VAL A 368 -2.81 -3.92 -14.07
N ALA A 369 -1.58 -3.89 -14.59
CA ALA A 369 -1.20 -2.95 -15.64
C ALA A 369 -2.03 -3.15 -16.93
N ASP A 370 -2.21 -4.39 -17.39
CA ASP A 370 -3.03 -4.71 -18.55
C ASP A 370 -4.51 -4.35 -18.31
N LEU A 371 -5.03 -4.61 -17.10
CA LEU A 371 -6.37 -4.19 -16.71
C LEU A 371 -6.54 -2.68 -16.81
N LEU A 372 -5.63 -1.90 -16.20
CA LEU A 372 -5.69 -0.45 -16.15
C LEU A 372 -5.46 0.20 -17.53
N ALA A 373 -4.60 -0.37 -18.36
CA ALA A 373 -4.39 0.06 -19.74
C ALA A 373 -5.64 -0.14 -20.62
N ASN A 374 -6.51 -1.08 -20.28
CA ASN A 374 -7.73 -1.40 -21.01
C ASN A 374 -9.01 -0.98 -20.28
N ARG A 375 -8.92 -0.10 -19.25
CA ARG A 375 -10.07 0.29 -18.43
C ARG A 375 -11.23 0.86 -19.26
N ASP A 376 -10.94 1.68 -20.28
CA ASP A 376 -11.96 2.28 -21.13
C ASP A 376 -12.68 1.21 -21.98
N THR A 377 -11.94 0.24 -22.53
CA THR A 377 -12.48 -0.91 -23.28
C THR A 377 -13.36 -1.82 -22.41
N LEU A 378 -13.09 -1.84 -21.11
CA LEU A 378 -13.82 -2.63 -20.11
C LEU A 378 -14.92 -1.82 -19.40
N ASN A 379 -15.10 -0.53 -19.75
CA ASN A 379 -16.02 0.40 -19.08
C ASN A 379 -15.80 0.41 -17.55
N LEU A 380 -14.56 0.60 -17.10
CA LEU A 380 -14.14 0.75 -15.69
C LEU A 380 -13.80 2.23 -15.41
N HIS A 381 -14.29 2.76 -14.28
CA HIS A 381 -14.17 4.19 -13.97
C HIS A 381 -13.62 4.46 -12.58
#